data_32091a8b0aaf5aa961856f22bcab7b0f
#
_entry.id   32091a8b0aaf5aa961856f22bcab7b0f
#
_cell.length_a   1.000
_cell.length_b   1.000
_cell.length_c   1.000
_cell.angle_alpha   90.00
_cell.angle_beta   90.00
_cell.angle_gamma   90.00
#
_symmetry.space_group_name_H-M   'P 1'
#
loop_
_entity.id
_entity.type
_entity.pdbx_description
1 polymer ?
#
loop_
_entity_poly.entity_id
_entity_poly.type
_entity_poly.pdbx_seq_one_letter_code
_entity_poly.pdbx_strand_id
1 'polypeptide(L)'
;MGLTYFAINVVLIAIALKVLGAKFGVKTVFNMVALTLLFAVPQDLFPGALIKDNFLSAVLGGMMGGVGIGIVFSRGGSTGGTDIIAMMINKYRNISPGRIILYCDVIIIGSSYFLVHSIDKMVYGFVSMAVVSYTLDSFLSGSNASAQIFIFSPKYEEIADFINNESFRGVTVIDGTGWYTQQDVKILLTIVRKKETSEIFRMVKEIDPNAFISMASVMGVYGQGFDKLKA
;
A
#
# COMPACT_ATOMS: atom_id res chain seq x y z
N MET A 1 -28.11 9.21 -15.59
CA MET A 1 -26.78 9.12 -14.97
C MET A 1 -26.43 7.71 -14.50
N GLY A 2 -27.29 6.96 -13.78
CA GLY A 2 -26.96 5.59 -13.32
C GLY A 2 -26.67 4.59 -14.45
N LEU A 3 -27.40 4.63 -15.56
CA LEU A 3 -27.19 3.72 -16.68
C LEU A 3 -25.85 3.92 -17.37
N THR A 4 -25.39 5.17 -17.52
CA THR A 4 -24.08 5.50 -18.12
C THR A 4 -22.93 5.04 -17.21
N TYR A 5 -23.06 5.28 -15.91
CA TYR A 5 -22.09 4.79 -14.92
C TYR A 5 -21.99 3.26 -14.92
N PHE A 6 -23.15 2.59 -14.94
CA PHE A 6 -23.20 1.11 -15.02
C PHE A 6 -22.54 0.59 -16.31
N ALA A 7 -22.89 1.17 -17.47
CA ALA A 7 -22.31 0.76 -18.76
C ALA A 7 -20.77 0.91 -18.79
N ILE A 8 -20.24 2.04 -18.29
CA ILE A 8 -18.80 2.28 -18.20
C ILE A 8 -18.13 1.23 -17.30
N ASN A 9 -18.71 0.96 -16.13
CA ASN A 9 -18.15 -0.04 -15.23
C ASN A 9 -18.18 -1.47 -15.78
N VAL A 10 -19.23 -1.85 -16.50
CA VAL A 10 -19.32 -3.15 -17.18
C VAL A 10 -18.19 -3.31 -18.20
N VAL A 11 -17.94 -2.28 -19.02
CA VAL A 11 -16.85 -2.29 -20.00
C VAL A 11 -15.48 -2.38 -19.29
N LEU A 12 -15.27 -1.57 -18.24
CA LEU A 12 -14.01 -1.59 -17.46
C LEU A 12 -13.77 -2.94 -16.81
N ILE A 13 -14.79 -3.56 -16.23
CA ILE A 13 -14.70 -4.90 -15.63
C ILE A 13 -14.39 -5.94 -16.69
N ALA A 14 -15.03 -5.88 -17.86
CA ALA A 14 -14.77 -6.83 -18.95
C ALA A 14 -13.30 -6.76 -19.44
N ILE A 15 -12.74 -5.55 -19.55
CA ILE A 15 -11.34 -5.35 -19.88
C ILE A 15 -10.44 -5.87 -18.72
N ALA A 16 -10.79 -5.52 -17.48
CA ALA A 16 -10.03 -5.93 -16.30
C ALA A 16 -9.99 -7.46 -16.11
N LEU A 17 -11.05 -8.17 -16.45
CA LEU A 17 -11.07 -9.64 -16.44
C LEU A 17 -10.01 -10.24 -17.36
N LYS A 18 -9.81 -9.66 -18.55
CA LYS A 18 -8.75 -10.08 -19.48
C LYS A 18 -7.35 -9.71 -18.98
N VAL A 19 -7.22 -8.55 -18.35
CA VAL A 19 -5.93 -8.01 -17.92
C VAL A 19 -5.51 -8.55 -16.57
N LEU A 20 -6.37 -8.51 -15.55
CA LEU A 20 -6.08 -8.83 -14.15
C LEU A 20 -6.53 -10.23 -13.75
N GLY A 21 -7.40 -10.85 -14.56
CA GLY A 21 -7.91 -12.20 -14.36
C GLY A 21 -9.21 -12.27 -13.56
N ALA A 22 -9.83 -13.47 -13.59
CA ALA A 22 -11.16 -13.70 -13.03
C ALA A 22 -11.24 -13.46 -11.50
N LYS A 23 -10.16 -13.76 -10.76
CA LYS A 23 -10.11 -13.53 -9.30
C LYS A 23 -10.29 -12.05 -8.93
N PHE A 24 -9.70 -11.15 -9.73
CA PHE A 24 -9.88 -9.70 -9.55
C PHE A 24 -11.33 -9.30 -9.81
N GLY A 25 -11.91 -9.78 -10.92
CA GLY A 25 -13.29 -9.46 -11.28
C GLY A 25 -14.31 -9.86 -10.21
N VAL A 26 -14.21 -11.09 -9.68
CA VAL A 26 -15.11 -11.58 -8.62
C VAL A 26 -15.02 -10.69 -7.37
N LYS A 27 -13.81 -10.34 -6.93
CA LYS A 27 -13.62 -9.47 -5.76
C LYS A 27 -14.15 -8.06 -6.00
N THR A 28 -13.95 -7.53 -7.21
CA THR A 28 -14.44 -6.20 -7.58
C THR A 28 -15.97 -6.17 -7.59
N VAL A 29 -16.62 -7.17 -8.19
CA VAL A 29 -18.09 -7.27 -8.17
C VAL A 29 -18.63 -7.40 -6.74
N PHE A 30 -17.99 -8.23 -5.92
CA PHE A 30 -18.35 -8.36 -4.50
C PHE A 30 -18.25 -7.02 -3.76
N ASN A 31 -17.15 -6.28 -3.94
CA ASN A 31 -16.97 -4.96 -3.31
C ASN A 31 -18.01 -3.96 -3.80
N MET A 32 -18.34 -3.93 -5.09
CA MET A 32 -19.36 -3.03 -5.64
C MET A 32 -20.74 -3.33 -5.06
N VAL A 33 -21.11 -4.62 -4.95
CA VAL A 33 -22.38 -5.03 -4.34
C VAL A 33 -22.41 -4.65 -2.85
N ALA A 34 -21.33 -4.94 -2.11
CA ALA A 34 -21.23 -4.59 -0.70
C ALA A 34 -21.35 -3.09 -0.46
N LEU A 35 -20.66 -2.27 -1.26
CA LEU A 35 -20.77 -0.80 -1.20
C LEU A 35 -22.20 -0.32 -1.52
N THR A 36 -22.83 -0.88 -2.55
CA THR A 36 -24.20 -0.53 -2.93
C THR A 36 -25.17 -0.83 -1.78
N LEU A 37 -25.04 -1.98 -1.12
CA LEU A 37 -25.87 -2.34 0.04
C LEU A 37 -25.62 -1.42 1.23
N LEU A 38 -24.35 -1.05 1.50
CA LEU A 38 -24.01 -0.12 2.57
C LEU A 38 -24.57 1.28 2.31
N PHE A 39 -24.51 1.77 1.07
CA PHE A 39 -25.11 3.06 0.71
C PHE A 39 -26.64 3.05 0.68
N ALA A 40 -27.27 1.88 0.59
CA ALA A 40 -28.73 1.74 0.70
C ALA A 40 -29.23 1.82 2.16
N VAL A 41 -28.33 1.78 3.16
CA VAL A 41 -28.71 2.00 4.56
C VAL A 41 -29.23 3.43 4.72
N PRO A 42 -30.42 3.61 5.32
CA PRO A 42 -31.04 4.93 5.45
C PRO A 42 -30.12 5.93 6.16
N GLN A 43 -29.91 7.09 5.52
CA GLN A 43 -29.07 8.16 6.10
C GLN A 43 -29.70 8.78 7.35
N ASP A 44 -31.01 8.57 7.56
CA ASP A 44 -31.75 9.03 8.75
C ASP A 44 -31.25 8.41 10.07
N LEU A 45 -30.52 7.29 9.99
CA LEU A 45 -29.82 6.70 11.16
C LEU A 45 -28.66 7.57 11.65
N PHE A 46 -28.18 8.50 10.84
CA PHE A 46 -27.08 9.40 11.17
C PHE A 46 -27.53 10.85 11.06
N PRO A 47 -28.18 11.39 12.10
CA PRO A 47 -28.73 12.74 12.05
C PRO A 47 -27.63 13.79 11.99
N GLY A 48 -27.44 14.35 10.81
CA GLY A 48 -26.58 15.50 10.57
C GLY A 48 -25.12 15.18 10.26
N ALA A 49 -24.40 16.21 9.82
CA ALA A 49 -22.97 16.11 9.55
C ALA A 49 -22.20 16.03 10.87
N LEU A 50 -21.39 15.00 11.03
CA LEU A 50 -20.47 14.84 12.19
C LEU A 50 -19.46 15.98 12.25
N ILE A 51 -19.07 16.52 11.09
CA ILE A 51 -18.09 17.59 10.94
C ILE A 51 -18.73 18.68 10.09
N LYS A 52 -18.85 19.88 10.65
CA LYS A 52 -19.47 21.03 9.96
C LYS A 52 -18.50 21.74 9.01
N ASP A 53 -17.22 21.65 9.28
CA ASP A 53 -16.17 22.24 8.44
C ASP A 53 -15.92 21.40 7.20
N ASN A 54 -16.10 22.01 6.02
CA ASN A 54 -15.99 21.32 4.74
C ASN A 54 -14.55 20.87 4.44
N PHE A 55 -13.55 21.65 4.84
CA PHE A 55 -12.15 21.30 4.61
C PHE A 55 -11.75 20.10 5.49
N LEU A 56 -12.09 20.17 6.78
CA LEU A 56 -11.80 19.08 7.71
C LEU A 56 -12.54 17.80 7.30
N SER A 57 -13.79 17.92 6.83
CA SER A 57 -14.57 16.80 6.32
C SER A 57 -13.93 16.19 5.06
N ALA A 58 -13.41 17.01 4.12
CA ALA A 58 -12.71 16.54 2.93
C ALA A 58 -11.41 15.79 3.29
N VAL A 59 -10.65 16.30 4.26
CA VAL A 59 -9.41 15.67 4.71
C VAL A 59 -9.70 14.32 5.41
N LEU A 60 -10.57 14.32 6.42
CA LEU A 60 -10.87 13.09 7.17
C LEU A 60 -11.57 12.05 6.30
N GLY A 61 -12.53 12.47 5.47
CA GLY A 61 -13.19 11.59 4.50
C GLY A 61 -12.20 11.02 3.48
N GLY A 62 -11.26 11.84 3.01
CA GLY A 62 -10.17 11.42 2.13
C GLY A 62 -9.23 10.39 2.78
N MET A 63 -8.87 10.58 4.04
CA MET A 63 -8.05 9.61 4.79
C MET A 63 -8.77 8.27 4.96
N MET A 64 -10.02 8.30 5.42
CA MET A 64 -10.82 7.08 5.59
C MET A 64 -11.06 6.37 4.27
N GLY A 65 -11.39 7.12 3.21
CA GLY A 65 -11.56 6.58 1.87
C GLY A 65 -10.27 5.95 1.32
N GLY A 66 -9.13 6.63 1.47
CA GLY A 66 -7.82 6.13 1.05
C GLY A 66 -7.43 4.83 1.73
N VAL A 67 -7.65 4.71 3.05
CA VAL A 67 -7.45 3.45 3.78
C VAL A 67 -8.40 2.37 3.28
N GLY A 68 -9.69 2.67 3.11
CA GLY A 68 -10.69 1.73 2.62
C GLY A 68 -10.33 1.17 1.23
N ILE A 69 -9.99 2.04 0.28
CA ILE A 69 -9.52 1.64 -1.05
C ILE A 69 -8.22 0.82 -0.93
N GLY A 70 -7.31 1.22 -0.05
CA GLY A 70 -6.06 0.51 0.20
C GLY A 70 -6.28 -0.93 0.68
N ILE A 71 -7.23 -1.16 1.58
CA ILE A 71 -7.62 -2.51 2.02
C ILE A 71 -8.12 -3.34 0.84
N VAL A 72 -9.00 -2.78 0.03
CA VAL A 72 -9.56 -3.45 -1.16
C VAL A 72 -8.46 -3.80 -2.16
N PHE A 73 -7.56 -2.86 -2.45
CA PHE A 73 -6.43 -3.05 -3.37
C PHE A 73 -5.42 -4.08 -2.85
N SER A 74 -5.11 -4.06 -1.56
CA SER A 74 -4.21 -5.04 -0.94
C SER A 74 -4.73 -6.48 -1.06
N ARG A 75 -6.05 -6.65 -1.18
CA ARG A 75 -6.71 -7.93 -1.41
C ARG A 75 -6.91 -8.27 -2.89
N GLY A 76 -6.45 -7.40 -3.79
CA GLY A 76 -6.55 -7.58 -5.24
C GLY A 76 -7.97 -7.44 -5.78
N GLY A 77 -8.73 -6.48 -5.27
CA GLY A 77 -10.04 -6.04 -5.75
C GLY A 77 -10.00 -4.55 -6.13
N SER A 78 -11.16 -4.00 -6.49
CA SER A 78 -11.38 -2.58 -6.78
C SER A 78 -12.78 -2.17 -6.29
N THR A 79 -12.99 -0.87 -6.13
CA THR A 79 -14.32 -0.31 -5.83
C THR A 79 -15.10 0.08 -7.10
N GLY A 80 -14.45 -0.02 -8.26
CA GLY A 80 -15.00 0.37 -9.57
C GLY A 80 -14.42 1.69 -10.10
N GLY A 81 -14.85 2.10 -11.31
CA GLY A 81 -14.43 3.38 -11.89
C GLY A 81 -12.92 3.49 -12.18
N THR A 82 -12.33 4.64 -11.86
CA THR A 82 -10.89 4.96 -12.06
C THR A 82 -9.96 3.99 -11.34
N ASP A 83 -10.41 3.37 -10.27
CA ASP A 83 -9.71 2.35 -9.50
C ASP A 83 -9.31 1.14 -10.36
N ILE A 84 -10.21 0.71 -11.26
CA ILE A 84 -9.93 -0.40 -12.19
C ILE A 84 -8.80 -0.03 -13.13
N ILE A 85 -8.83 1.21 -13.66
CA ILE A 85 -7.78 1.74 -14.54
C ILE A 85 -6.45 1.77 -13.79
N ALA A 86 -6.45 2.24 -12.54
CA ALA A 86 -5.26 2.30 -11.71
C ALA A 86 -4.63 0.92 -11.52
N MET A 87 -5.43 -0.10 -11.21
CA MET A 87 -4.94 -1.47 -11.03
C MET A 87 -4.44 -2.09 -12.34
N MET A 88 -5.08 -1.80 -13.47
CA MET A 88 -4.60 -2.27 -14.78
C MET A 88 -3.25 -1.65 -15.15
N ILE A 89 -3.09 -0.33 -15.01
CA ILE A 89 -1.83 0.36 -15.31
C ILE A 89 -0.74 -0.09 -14.33
N ASN A 90 -1.05 -0.18 -13.04
CA ASN A 90 -0.09 -0.64 -12.04
C ASN A 90 0.42 -2.06 -12.31
N LYS A 91 -0.35 -2.91 -12.98
CA LYS A 91 0.11 -4.26 -13.38
C LYS A 91 1.31 -4.19 -14.34
N TYR A 92 1.33 -3.24 -15.28
CA TYR A 92 2.34 -3.14 -16.34
C TYR A 92 3.39 -2.05 -16.08
N ARG A 93 3.10 -1.08 -15.22
CA ARG A 93 3.98 0.05 -14.95
C ARG A 93 4.24 0.16 -13.44
N ASN A 94 5.46 0.51 -13.07
CA ASN A 94 5.85 0.78 -11.68
C ASN A 94 5.38 2.18 -11.24
N ILE A 95 4.08 2.46 -11.42
CA ILE A 95 3.43 3.70 -10.98
C ILE A 95 2.46 3.31 -9.88
N SER A 96 2.50 4.04 -8.75
CA SER A 96 1.60 3.75 -7.64
C SER A 96 0.14 3.95 -8.04
N PRO A 97 -0.78 3.10 -7.54
CA PRO A 97 -2.20 3.23 -7.84
C PRO A 97 -2.79 4.60 -7.49
N GLY A 98 -2.39 5.18 -6.34
CA GLY A 98 -2.84 6.50 -5.93
C GLY A 98 -2.47 7.60 -6.94
N ARG A 99 -1.25 7.56 -7.50
CA ARG A 99 -0.86 8.52 -8.55
C ARG A 99 -1.73 8.41 -9.82
N ILE A 100 -2.09 7.20 -10.20
CA ILE A 100 -2.92 6.99 -11.40
C ILE A 100 -4.32 7.52 -11.15
N ILE A 101 -4.90 7.22 -9.98
CA ILE A 101 -6.20 7.77 -9.54
C ILE A 101 -6.13 9.28 -9.54
N LEU A 102 -5.09 9.87 -8.96
CA LEU A 102 -4.87 11.31 -8.93
C LEU A 102 -4.95 11.92 -10.33
N TYR A 103 -4.26 11.34 -11.32
CA TYR A 103 -4.29 11.86 -12.70
C TYR A 103 -5.67 11.74 -13.35
N CYS A 104 -6.37 10.62 -13.14
CA CYS A 104 -7.72 10.46 -13.64
C CYS A 104 -8.70 11.46 -13.01
N ASP A 105 -8.61 11.62 -11.71
CA ASP A 105 -9.53 12.45 -10.94
C ASP A 105 -9.29 13.95 -11.16
N VAL A 106 -8.03 14.39 -11.44
CA VAL A 106 -7.75 15.77 -11.85
C VAL A 106 -8.57 16.14 -13.07
N ILE A 107 -8.66 15.25 -14.07
CA ILE A 107 -9.43 15.48 -15.29
C ILE A 107 -10.93 15.49 -14.98
N ILE A 108 -11.39 14.54 -14.14
CA ILE A 108 -12.80 14.42 -13.78
C ILE A 108 -13.27 15.63 -12.97
N ILE A 109 -12.52 16.01 -11.91
CA ILE A 109 -12.87 17.15 -11.04
C ILE A 109 -12.75 18.44 -11.82
N GLY A 110 -11.72 18.61 -12.65
CA GLY A 110 -11.58 19.78 -13.51
C GLY A 110 -12.76 19.93 -14.48
N SER A 111 -13.20 18.84 -15.11
CA SER A 111 -14.36 18.86 -16.01
C SER A 111 -15.67 19.10 -15.27
N SER A 112 -15.77 18.77 -13.99
CA SER A 112 -16.98 18.98 -13.19
C SER A 112 -17.32 20.46 -12.99
N TYR A 113 -16.37 21.40 -13.22
CA TYR A 113 -16.61 22.83 -13.17
C TYR A 113 -17.76 23.26 -14.09
N PHE A 114 -17.86 22.67 -15.27
CA PHE A 114 -18.96 22.96 -16.22
C PHE A 114 -20.35 22.57 -15.71
N LEU A 115 -20.41 21.70 -14.70
CA LEU A 115 -21.68 21.24 -14.11
C LEU A 115 -21.98 21.91 -12.77
N VAL A 116 -20.95 22.11 -11.94
CA VAL A 116 -21.11 22.57 -10.55
C VAL A 116 -21.04 24.08 -10.44
N HIS A 117 -20.35 24.76 -11.35
CA HIS A 117 -20.13 26.23 -11.39
C HIS A 117 -19.67 26.82 -10.03
N SER A 118 -18.94 26.07 -9.23
CA SER A 118 -18.45 26.48 -7.91
C SER A 118 -16.97 26.11 -7.76
N ILE A 119 -16.12 27.12 -7.66
CA ILE A 119 -14.68 26.95 -7.45
C ILE A 119 -14.43 26.30 -6.08
N ASP A 120 -15.14 26.73 -5.03
CA ASP A 120 -14.96 26.20 -3.68
C ASP A 120 -15.16 24.69 -3.62
N LYS A 121 -16.24 24.19 -4.23
CA LYS A 121 -16.53 22.74 -4.28
C LYS A 121 -15.47 21.97 -5.06
N MET A 122 -14.95 22.56 -6.13
CA MET A 122 -13.89 21.97 -6.92
C MET A 122 -12.59 21.92 -6.12
N VAL A 123 -12.23 22.96 -5.36
CA VAL A 123 -11.07 22.99 -4.48
C VAL A 123 -11.16 21.89 -3.40
N TYR A 124 -12.31 21.74 -2.74
CA TYR A 124 -12.52 20.64 -1.78
C TYR A 124 -12.41 19.27 -2.44
N GLY A 125 -12.87 19.12 -3.68
CA GLY A 125 -12.68 17.91 -4.48
C GLY A 125 -11.20 17.59 -4.69
N PHE A 126 -10.39 18.58 -5.09
CA PHE A 126 -8.95 18.41 -5.25
C PHE A 126 -8.23 18.08 -3.92
N VAL A 127 -8.61 18.72 -2.81
CA VAL A 127 -8.07 18.41 -1.49
C VAL A 127 -8.40 16.96 -1.11
N SER A 128 -9.65 16.55 -1.21
CA SER A 128 -10.09 15.19 -0.87
C SER A 128 -9.34 14.15 -1.71
N MET A 129 -9.27 14.35 -3.03
CA MET A 129 -8.56 13.46 -3.94
C MET A 129 -7.06 13.33 -3.62
N ALA A 130 -6.39 14.45 -3.33
CA ALA A 130 -4.98 14.44 -2.97
C ALA A 130 -4.74 13.65 -1.68
N VAL A 131 -5.61 13.82 -0.68
CA VAL A 131 -5.55 13.08 0.58
C VAL A 131 -5.84 11.60 0.37
N VAL A 132 -6.87 11.24 -0.42
CA VAL A 132 -7.17 9.83 -0.79
C VAL A 132 -5.96 9.19 -1.42
N SER A 133 -5.39 9.81 -2.45
CA SER A 133 -4.26 9.25 -3.22
C SER A 133 -3.02 9.07 -2.36
N TYR A 134 -2.69 10.06 -1.54
CA TYR A 134 -1.54 9.99 -0.62
C TYR A 134 -1.74 8.89 0.43
N THR A 135 -2.92 8.83 1.04
CA THR A 135 -3.24 7.85 2.08
C THR A 135 -3.26 6.43 1.52
N LEU A 136 -3.83 6.24 0.34
CA LEU A 136 -3.83 4.96 -0.38
C LEU A 136 -2.40 4.47 -0.64
N ASP A 137 -1.55 5.31 -1.23
CA ASP A 137 -0.18 4.94 -1.54
C ASP A 137 0.64 4.67 -0.28
N SER A 138 0.44 5.46 0.78
CA SER A 138 1.07 5.24 2.09
C SER A 138 0.64 3.91 2.71
N PHE A 139 -0.65 3.57 2.63
CA PHE A 139 -1.17 2.30 3.12
C PHE A 139 -0.59 1.11 2.36
N LEU A 140 -0.58 1.16 1.02
CA LEU A 140 -0.04 0.09 0.18
C LEU A 140 1.47 -0.07 0.35
N SER A 141 2.21 1.03 0.44
CA SER A 141 3.65 1.02 0.68
C SER A 141 3.98 0.47 2.08
N GLY A 142 3.21 0.85 3.10
CA GLY A 142 3.40 0.36 4.47
C GLY A 142 3.16 -1.14 4.59
N SER A 143 2.20 -1.69 3.86
CA SER A 143 1.85 -3.12 3.90
C SER A 143 2.90 -4.02 3.23
N ASN A 144 3.69 -3.49 2.29
CA ASN A 144 4.71 -4.22 1.53
C ASN A 144 6.15 -3.76 1.81
N ALA A 145 6.35 -2.88 2.80
CA ALA A 145 7.66 -2.39 3.14
C ALA A 145 8.60 -3.53 3.55
N SER A 146 9.83 -3.47 3.04
CA SER A 146 10.92 -4.34 3.43
C SER A 146 11.96 -3.56 4.24
N ALA A 147 12.74 -4.26 5.04
CA ALA A 147 13.83 -3.70 5.80
C ALA A 147 15.12 -4.49 5.54
N GLN A 148 16.19 -3.76 5.39
CA GLN A 148 17.55 -4.29 5.38
C GLN A 148 18.11 -4.16 6.78
N ILE A 149 18.63 -5.26 7.33
CA ILE A 149 19.13 -5.31 8.69
C ILE A 149 20.61 -5.74 8.63
N PHE A 150 21.45 -4.94 9.27
CA PHE A 150 22.83 -5.29 9.58
C PHE A 150 22.91 -5.65 11.06
N ILE A 151 23.53 -6.80 11.36
CA ILE A 151 23.70 -7.30 12.72
C ILE A 151 25.19 -7.54 12.94
N PHE A 152 25.71 -6.93 13.99
CA PHE A 152 27.10 -7.05 14.43
C PHE A 152 27.11 -7.81 15.75
N SER A 153 27.63 -9.03 15.75
CA SER A 153 27.67 -9.86 16.95
C SER A 153 28.80 -10.91 16.83
N PRO A 154 29.53 -11.21 17.90
CA PRO A 154 30.43 -12.35 17.91
C PRO A 154 29.70 -13.71 17.79
N LYS A 155 28.41 -13.75 18.13
CA LYS A 155 27.54 -14.94 17.98
C LYS A 155 26.83 -14.99 16.63
N TYR A 156 27.50 -14.53 15.58
CA TYR A 156 26.90 -14.39 14.26
C TYR A 156 26.39 -15.72 13.68
N GLU A 157 27.02 -16.84 13.97
CA GLU A 157 26.63 -18.18 13.48
C GLU A 157 25.27 -18.59 14.04
N GLU A 158 25.08 -18.51 15.37
CA GLU A 158 23.80 -18.84 16.00
C GLU A 158 22.65 -17.95 15.49
N ILE A 159 22.94 -16.65 15.30
CA ILE A 159 21.97 -15.69 14.78
C ILE A 159 21.63 -16.00 13.31
N ALA A 160 22.63 -16.33 12.49
CA ALA A 160 22.43 -16.66 11.09
C ALA A 160 21.60 -17.93 10.93
N ASP A 161 21.92 -18.98 11.70
CA ASP A 161 21.17 -20.24 11.70
C ASP A 161 19.72 -20.03 12.12
N PHE A 162 19.49 -19.22 13.14
CA PHE A 162 18.13 -18.88 13.57
C PHE A 162 17.34 -18.17 12.45
N ILE A 163 17.90 -17.11 11.87
CA ILE A 163 17.21 -16.34 10.82
C ILE A 163 16.91 -17.24 9.61
N ASN A 164 17.82 -18.10 9.23
CA ASN A 164 17.65 -18.98 8.08
C ASN A 164 16.62 -20.09 8.34
N ASN A 165 16.65 -20.71 9.52
CA ASN A 165 15.84 -21.88 9.81
C ASN A 165 14.42 -21.53 10.31
N GLU A 166 14.28 -20.49 11.14
CA GLU A 166 13.03 -20.13 11.77
C GLU A 166 12.28 -19.03 10.99
N SER A 167 13.01 -18.05 10.48
CA SER A 167 12.39 -16.95 9.70
C SER A 167 12.33 -17.23 8.20
N PHE A 168 12.97 -18.28 7.71
CA PHE A 168 13.09 -18.64 6.29
C PHE A 168 13.57 -17.47 5.43
N ARG A 169 14.56 -16.71 5.95
CA ARG A 169 15.14 -15.56 5.27
C ARG A 169 16.63 -15.80 5.03
N GLY A 170 17.05 -15.41 3.83
CA GLY A 170 18.48 -15.49 3.48
C GLY A 170 19.31 -14.54 4.33
N VAL A 171 20.46 -15.03 4.77
CA VAL A 171 21.46 -14.25 5.51
C VAL A 171 22.77 -14.29 4.74
N THR A 172 23.40 -13.14 4.61
CA THR A 172 24.75 -13.03 4.02
C THR A 172 25.71 -12.59 5.10
N VAL A 173 26.80 -13.32 5.27
CA VAL A 173 27.91 -12.94 6.16
C VAL A 173 28.88 -12.07 5.36
N ILE A 174 29.17 -10.89 5.87
CA ILE A 174 30.11 -9.94 5.28
C ILE A 174 31.30 -9.83 6.24
N ASP A 175 32.51 -10.04 5.70
CA ASP A 175 33.73 -9.86 6.44
C ASP A 175 34.12 -8.38 6.47
N GLY A 176 34.43 -7.88 7.64
CA GLY A 176 34.89 -6.51 7.86
C GLY A 176 35.98 -6.44 8.92
N THR A 177 36.70 -5.33 8.96
CA THR A 177 37.69 -5.06 10.01
C THR A 177 37.28 -3.77 10.73
N GLY A 178 37.18 -3.84 12.06
CA GLY A 178 36.93 -2.67 12.88
C GLY A 178 38.08 -1.68 12.78
N TRP A 179 37.85 -0.48 12.24
CA TRP A 179 38.92 0.49 12.04
C TRP A 179 39.67 0.87 13.34
N TYR A 180 38.91 1.07 14.42
CA TYR A 180 39.45 1.45 15.71
C TYR A 180 40.13 0.28 16.45
N THR A 181 39.45 -0.87 16.45
CA THR A 181 39.91 -2.06 17.19
C THR A 181 40.94 -2.90 16.43
N GLN A 182 41.03 -2.72 15.10
CA GLN A 182 41.84 -3.53 14.17
C GLN A 182 41.51 -5.05 14.27
N GLN A 183 40.29 -5.37 14.73
CA GLN A 183 39.82 -6.75 14.86
C GLN A 183 38.86 -7.10 13.71
N ASP A 184 38.87 -8.36 13.34
CA ASP A 184 37.92 -8.89 12.35
C ASP A 184 36.53 -8.91 12.93
N VAL A 185 35.57 -8.46 12.14
CA VAL A 185 34.14 -8.39 12.48
C VAL A 185 33.33 -9.09 11.41
N LYS A 186 32.43 -9.98 11.82
CA LYS A 186 31.45 -10.58 10.95
C LYS A 186 30.13 -9.79 11.04
N ILE A 187 29.64 -9.38 9.90
CA ILE A 187 28.42 -8.59 9.78
C ILE A 187 27.38 -9.45 9.07
N LEU A 188 26.25 -9.69 9.71
CA LEU A 188 25.13 -10.35 9.06
C LEU A 188 24.29 -9.31 8.32
N LEU A 189 24.01 -9.58 7.06
CA LEU A 189 23.08 -8.82 6.24
C LEU A 189 21.87 -9.70 5.92
N THR A 190 20.69 -9.25 6.30
CA THR A 190 19.44 -9.90 5.92
C THR A 190 18.43 -8.86 5.44
N ILE A 191 17.55 -9.28 4.52
CA ILE A 191 16.43 -8.47 4.03
C ILE A 191 15.14 -9.19 4.39
N VAL A 192 14.26 -8.49 5.08
CA VAL A 192 13.03 -9.05 5.64
C VAL A 192 11.85 -8.12 5.37
N ARG A 193 10.63 -8.60 5.49
CA ARG A 193 9.46 -7.73 5.50
C ARG A 193 9.40 -6.93 6.79
N LYS A 194 8.97 -5.69 6.75
CA LYS A 194 8.93 -4.81 7.92
C LYS A 194 8.16 -5.41 9.11
N LYS A 195 7.13 -6.21 8.86
CA LYS A 195 6.38 -6.91 9.91
C LYS A 195 7.19 -7.98 10.67
N GLU A 196 8.26 -8.48 10.08
CA GLU A 196 9.12 -9.55 10.63
C GLU A 196 10.28 -8.97 11.48
N THR A 197 10.54 -7.67 11.37
CA THR A 197 11.69 -7.03 12.04
C THR A 197 11.66 -7.15 13.56
N SER A 198 10.48 -7.00 14.17
CA SER A 198 10.33 -7.07 15.63
C SER A 198 10.66 -8.45 16.19
N GLU A 199 10.30 -9.49 15.46
CA GLU A 199 10.63 -10.87 15.83
C GLU A 199 12.13 -11.11 15.76
N ILE A 200 12.75 -10.72 14.63
CA ILE A 200 14.22 -10.84 14.46
C ILE A 200 14.96 -10.07 15.54
N PHE A 201 14.55 -8.84 15.85
CA PHE A 201 15.22 -8.04 16.89
C PHE A 201 15.13 -8.71 18.28
N ARG A 202 13.96 -9.26 18.63
CA ARG A 202 13.78 -9.99 19.86
C ARG A 202 14.74 -11.17 19.94
N MET A 203 14.78 -11.99 18.91
CA MET A 203 15.61 -13.19 18.88
C MET A 203 17.11 -12.89 18.89
N VAL A 204 17.54 -11.89 18.11
CA VAL A 204 18.94 -11.45 18.16
C VAL A 204 19.34 -11.02 19.57
N LYS A 205 18.46 -10.29 20.28
CA LYS A 205 18.71 -9.84 21.65
C LYS A 205 18.63 -10.95 22.68
N GLU A 206 17.88 -12.01 22.43
CA GLU A 206 17.89 -13.23 23.27
C GLU A 206 19.19 -14.01 23.12
N ILE A 207 19.75 -14.11 21.90
CA ILE A 207 21.04 -14.78 21.64
C ILE A 207 22.21 -13.92 22.13
N ASP A 208 22.21 -12.64 21.78
CA ASP A 208 23.26 -11.69 22.17
C ASP A 208 22.64 -10.34 22.57
N PRO A 209 22.50 -10.08 23.87
CA PRO A 209 22.01 -8.80 24.38
C PRO A 209 22.85 -7.59 23.95
N ASN A 210 24.14 -7.80 23.66
CA ASN A 210 25.07 -6.74 23.25
C ASN A 210 25.17 -6.57 21.74
N ALA A 211 24.48 -7.39 20.93
CA ALA A 211 24.51 -7.26 19.48
C ALA A 211 24.11 -5.83 19.05
N PHE A 212 24.89 -5.26 18.13
CA PHE A 212 24.54 -3.99 17.49
C PHE A 212 23.72 -4.27 16.23
N ILE A 213 22.55 -3.65 16.14
CA ILE A 213 21.60 -3.84 15.02
C ILE A 213 21.35 -2.49 14.36
N SER A 214 21.57 -2.43 13.05
CA SER A 214 21.20 -1.28 12.23
C SER A 214 20.15 -1.69 11.19
N MET A 215 19.08 -0.91 11.07
CA MET A 215 18.00 -1.19 10.15
C MET A 215 17.76 0.00 9.24
N ALA A 216 17.59 -0.26 7.94
CA ALA A 216 17.15 0.71 6.95
C ALA A 216 15.89 0.19 6.23
N SER A 217 14.95 1.10 5.92
CA SER A 217 13.82 0.76 5.07
C SER A 217 14.26 0.67 3.61
N VAL A 218 13.83 -0.38 2.91
CA VAL A 218 14.14 -0.60 1.49
C VAL A 218 12.86 -0.40 0.68
N MET A 219 12.92 0.49 -0.32
CA MET A 219 11.74 0.88 -1.11
C MET A 219 11.30 -0.18 -2.13
N GLY A 220 12.13 -1.16 -2.45
CA GLY A 220 11.77 -2.25 -3.37
C GLY A 220 12.74 -3.40 -3.24
N VAL A 221 12.20 -4.58 -2.99
CA VAL A 221 12.95 -5.84 -2.98
C VAL A 221 12.27 -6.79 -3.94
N TYR A 222 13.03 -7.28 -4.90
CA TYR A 222 12.53 -8.16 -5.95
C TYR A 222 13.32 -9.46 -5.96
N GLY A 223 12.63 -10.58 -6.10
CA GLY A 223 13.27 -11.90 -6.17
C GLY A 223 12.55 -12.97 -5.35
N GLN A 224 13.25 -14.07 -5.06
CA GLN A 224 12.68 -15.17 -4.28
C GLN A 224 12.27 -14.70 -2.88
N GLY A 225 11.02 -14.97 -2.49
CA GLY A 225 10.46 -14.55 -1.20
C GLY A 225 9.95 -13.11 -1.16
N PHE A 226 10.11 -12.32 -2.24
CA PHE A 226 9.68 -10.94 -2.38
C PHE A 226 8.87 -10.73 -3.66
N ASP A 227 8.62 -9.47 -4.01
CA ASP A 227 7.84 -9.12 -5.18
C ASP A 227 8.57 -9.50 -6.48
N LYS A 228 7.80 -9.80 -7.54
CA LYS A 228 8.37 -10.05 -8.86
C LYS A 228 8.59 -8.73 -9.60
N LEU A 229 9.72 -8.59 -10.27
CA LEU A 229 9.94 -7.49 -11.21
C LEU A 229 8.83 -7.52 -12.28
N LYS A 230 8.19 -6.38 -12.46
CA LYS A 230 7.25 -6.17 -13.56
C LYS A 230 8.07 -5.78 -14.79
N ALA A 231 8.08 -6.66 -15.79
CA ALA A 231 8.74 -6.42 -17.06
C ALA A 231 7.92 -5.47 -17.95
#